data_bfe15fb106afa2bf3955ea858dbed23c
#
_entry.id   bfe15fb106afa2bf3955ea858dbed23c
#
_cell.length_a   1.000
_cell.length_b   1.000
_cell.length_c   1.000
_cell.angle_alpha   90.00
_cell.angle_beta   90.00
_cell.angle_gamma   90.00
#
_symmetry.space_group_name_H-M   'P 1'
#
loop_
_entity.id
_entity.type
_entity.pdbx_description
1 polymer ?
#
loop_
_entity_poly.entity_id
_entity_poly.type
_entity_poly.pdbx_seq_one_letter_code
_entity_poly.pdbx_strand_id
1 'polypeptide(L)'
;MTSLTQLIIHRPRQRWLALALGILTSIGLTLWVCFSCLFGLGFFDSHPTDDELVTNFYKHRADFEQLRLMYIPDREIGQITPEFTRGSISQARWNEYRTFFRILHLESGISGYPQNKQIWFDASSVGIVPSGSSKGYVYSTEALPIVTGELEANRSDDGEYIYKHIEEHWYLYYEWT
;
A
#
# COMPACT_ATOMS: atom_id res chain seq x y z
N MET A 1 -21.53 51.85 -62.52
CA MET A 1 -21.74 50.42 -62.25
C MET A 1 -20.44 49.87 -61.74
N THR A 2 -20.28 49.87 -60.42
CA THR A 2 -19.01 49.47 -59.74
C THR A 2 -19.17 48.08 -59.15
N SER A 3 -18.37 47.16 -59.66
CA SER A 3 -18.36 45.74 -59.28
C SER A 3 -17.84 45.54 -57.84
N LEU A 4 -18.69 44.98 -57.00
CA LEU A 4 -18.34 44.49 -55.67
C LEU A 4 -17.79 43.06 -55.81
N THR A 5 -16.50 42.92 -56.10
CA THR A 5 -15.79 41.64 -55.93
C THR A 5 -14.74 41.87 -54.89
N GLN A 6 -15.20 41.85 -53.64
CA GLN A 6 -14.25 41.90 -52.48
C GLN A 6 -14.27 40.61 -51.70
N LEU A 7 -13.15 39.93 -51.81
CA LEU A 7 -12.41 39.30 -50.72
C LEU A 7 -13.08 38.23 -49.90
N ILE A 8 -12.97 37.01 -50.38
CA ILE A 8 -12.81 35.88 -49.45
C ILE A 8 -11.31 35.56 -49.43
N ILE A 9 -10.54 36.35 -48.67
CA ILE A 9 -9.17 35.97 -48.33
C ILE A 9 -9.28 34.87 -47.28
N HIS A 10 -9.25 33.63 -47.75
CA HIS A 10 -9.07 32.47 -46.87
C HIS A 10 -7.69 32.62 -46.20
N ARG A 11 -7.66 32.87 -44.91
CA ARG A 11 -6.44 32.85 -44.09
C ARG A 11 -6.17 31.40 -43.65
N PRO A 12 -5.47 30.55 -44.41
CA PRO A 12 -5.21 29.17 -44.04
C PRO A 12 -4.38 29.07 -42.74
N ARG A 13 -3.52 30.04 -42.47
CA ARG A 13 -2.67 30.10 -41.26
C ARG A 13 -3.49 30.11 -39.94
N GLN A 14 -4.63 30.79 -39.89
CA GLN A 14 -5.44 30.84 -38.65
C GLN A 14 -6.10 29.51 -38.35
N ARG A 15 -6.48 28.74 -39.37
CA ARG A 15 -7.05 27.40 -39.18
C ARG A 15 -6.01 26.40 -38.64
N TRP A 16 -4.78 26.46 -39.16
CA TRP A 16 -3.68 25.61 -38.66
C TRP A 16 -3.27 25.95 -37.24
N LEU A 17 -3.26 27.22 -36.87
CA LEU A 17 -2.98 27.67 -35.49
C LEU A 17 -4.07 27.19 -34.53
N ALA A 18 -5.35 27.26 -34.89
CA ALA A 18 -6.45 26.76 -34.06
C ALA A 18 -6.41 25.24 -33.89
N LEU A 19 -6.08 24.49 -34.96
CA LEU A 19 -5.89 23.04 -34.87
C LEU A 19 -4.68 22.66 -34.02
N ALA A 20 -3.56 23.35 -34.16
CA ALA A 20 -2.38 23.10 -33.32
C ALA A 20 -2.64 23.41 -31.84
N LEU A 21 -3.36 24.49 -31.55
CA LEU A 21 -3.75 24.83 -30.15
C LEU A 21 -4.68 23.78 -29.56
N GLY A 22 -5.66 23.28 -30.34
CA GLY A 22 -6.58 22.24 -29.92
C GLY A 22 -5.89 20.90 -29.62
N ILE A 23 -4.87 20.54 -30.43
CA ILE A 23 -4.08 19.32 -30.19
C ILE A 23 -3.22 19.47 -28.93
N LEU A 24 -2.56 20.61 -28.74
CA LEU A 24 -1.74 20.87 -27.55
C LEU A 24 -2.56 20.86 -26.25
N THR A 25 -3.77 21.45 -26.28
CA THR A 25 -4.66 21.43 -25.10
C THR A 25 -5.18 20.03 -24.80
N SER A 26 -5.51 19.22 -25.81
CA SER A 26 -5.96 17.84 -25.60
C SER A 26 -4.84 16.96 -25.05
N ILE A 27 -3.61 17.09 -25.56
CA ILE A 27 -2.44 16.36 -25.02
C ILE A 27 -2.18 16.76 -23.56
N GLY A 28 -2.21 18.05 -23.25
CA GLY A 28 -2.02 18.57 -21.89
C GLY A 28 -3.08 18.04 -20.92
N LEU A 29 -4.34 18.00 -21.34
CA LEU A 29 -5.43 17.47 -20.51
C LEU A 29 -5.28 15.97 -20.28
N THR A 30 -4.92 15.20 -21.31
CA THR A 30 -4.70 13.75 -21.20
C THR A 30 -3.54 13.45 -20.27
N LEU A 31 -2.43 14.15 -20.39
CA LEU A 31 -1.27 14.00 -19.49
C LEU A 31 -1.63 14.37 -18.05
N TRP A 32 -2.42 15.42 -17.84
CA TRP A 32 -2.86 15.81 -16.50
C TRP A 32 -3.79 14.78 -15.86
N VAL A 33 -4.73 14.21 -16.64
CA VAL A 33 -5.62 13.13 -16.18
C VAL A 33 -4.81 11.86 -15.86
N CYS A 34 -3.89 11.46 -16.74
CA CYS A 34 -3.01 10.31 -16.47
C CYS A 34 -2.16 10.52 -15.22
N PHE A 35 -1.58 11.70 -15.04
CA PHE A 35 -0.81 12.07 -13.86
C PHE A 35 -1.67 12.03 -12.59
N SER A 36 -2.87 12.61 -12.63
CA SER A 36 -3.81 12.58 -11.50
C SER A 36 -4.27 11.17 -11.16
N CYS A 37 -4.48 10.31 -12.16
CA CYS A 37 -4.78 8.89 -11.94
C CYS A 37 -3.61 8.15 -11.31
N LEU A 38 -2.38 8.37 -11.76
CA LEU A 38 -1.18 7.75 -11.19
C LEU A 38 -0.98 8.17 -9.72
N PHE A 39 -1.12 9.46 -9.41
CA PHE A 39 -1.06 9.95 -8.03
C PHE A 39 -2.22 9.46 -7.17
N GLY A 40 -3.43 9.34 -7.74
CA GLY A 40 -4.61 8.85 -7.04
C GLY A 40 -4.65 7.33 -6.83
N LEU A 41 -3.81 6.57 -7.56
CA LEU A 41 -3.68 5.12 -7.41
C LEU A 41 -2.63 4.69 -6.36
N GLY A 42 -2.06 5.64 -5.61
CA GLY A 42 -1.11 5.32 -4.54
C GLY A 42 0.25 4.76 -5.00
N PHE A 43 0.61 4.91 -6.29
CA PHE A 43 1.91 4.41 -6.80
C PHE A 43 3.14 5.06 -6.15
N PHE A 44 2.93 6.12 -5.38
CA PHE A 44 3.97 6.84 -4.67
C PHE A 44 3.73 6.85 -3.15
N ASP A 45 2.78 6.05 -2.65
CA ASP A 45 2.58 5.94 -1.22
C ASP A 45 3.83 5.34 -0.57
N SER A 46 4.31 6.02 0.45
CA SER A 46 5.40 5.53 1.30
C SER A 46 4.81 4.72 2.44
N HIS A 47 5.58 3.78 2.97
CA HIS A 47 5.21 3.11 4.20
C HIS A 47 5.06 4.11 5.36
N PRO A 48 4.20 3.82 6.35
CA PRO A 48 4.19 4.57 7.60
C PRO A 48 5.57 4.47 8.27
N THR A 49 5.97 5.54 8.94
CA THR A 49 7.23 5.59 9.69
C THR A 49 7.22 4.59 10.85
N ASP A 50 8.40 4.20 11.34
CA ASP A 50 8.51 3.33 12.50
C ASP A 50 7.81 3.94 13.73
N ASP A 51 7.96 5.25 13.94
CA ASP A 51 7.34 5.96 15.07
C ASP A 51 5.82 5.98 14.97
N GLU A 52 5.25 6.12 13.78
CA GLU A 52 3.80 6.02 13.57
C GLU A 52 3.30 4.62 13.90
N LEU A 53 3.99 3.58 13.44
CA LEU A 53 3.65 2.19 13.75
C LEU A 53 3.77 1.89 15.24
N VAL A 54 4.85 2.29 15.90
CA VAL A 54 5.04 2.13 17.35
C VAL A 54 3.94 2.86 18.14
N THR A 55 3.60 4.08 17.73
CA THR A 55 2.52 4.85 18.36
C THR A 55 1.17 4.17 18.21
N ASN A 56 0.86 3.65 17.01
CA ASN A 56 -0.36 2.90 16.74
C ASN A 56 -0.40 1.60 17.55
N PHE A 57 0.73 0.89 17.66
CA PHE A 57 0.83 -0.33 18.47
C PHE A 57 0.46 -0.08 19.93
N TYR A 58 1.11 0.88 20.60
CA TYR A 58 0.81 1.18 22.00
C TYR A 58 -0.60 1.68 22.24
N LYS A 59 -1.14 2.48 21.31
CA LYS A 59 -2.53 2.95 21.36
C LYS A 59 -3.52 1.79 21.30
N HIS A 60 -3.24 0.75 20.53
CA HIS A 60 -4.14 -0.37 20.26
C HIS A 60 -3.58 -1.73 20.76
N ARG A 61 -2.70 -1.69 21.76
CA ARG A 61 -2.01 -2.89 22.28
C ARG A 61 -2.94 -4.06 22.61
N ALA A 62 -4.09 -3.77 23.24
CA ALA A 62 -5.07 -4.78 23.58
C ALA A 62 -5.76 -5.37 22.34
N ASP A 63 -6.03 -4.56 21.32
CA ASP A 63 -6.66 -5.00 20.08
C ASP A 63 -5.70 -5.88 19.26
N PHE A 64 -4.40 -5.56 19.23
CA PHE A 64 -3.37 -6.41 18.62
C PHE A 64 -3.32 -7.79 19.29
N GLU A 65 -3.32 -7.83 20.61
CA GLU A 65 -3.32 -9.10 21.36
C GLU A 65 -4.60 -9.88 21.14
N GLN A 66 -5.75 -9.21 21.10
CA GLN A 66 -7.03 -9.86 20.81
C GLN A 66 -7.06 -10.44 19.39
N LEU A 67 -6.58 -9.71 18.39
CA LEU A 67 -6.49 -10.19 17.02
C LEU A 67 -5.53 -11.38 16.91
N ARG A 68 -4.38 -11.34 17.62
CA ARG A 68 -3.44 -12.46 17.69
C ARG A 68 -4.11 -13.72 18.24
N LEU A 69 -4.78 -13.60 19.38
CA LEU A 69 -5.49 -14.72 20.02
C LEU A 69 -6.63 -15.25 19.14
N MET A 70 -7.33 -14.36 18.44
CA MET A 70 -8.38 -14.70 17.49
C MET A 70 -7.85 -15.50 16.30
N TYR A 71 -6.61 -15.19 15.83
CA TYR A 71 -5.99 -15.85 14.69
C TYR A 71 -5.41 -17.23 15.00
N ILE A 72 -4.99 -17.50 16.23
CA ILE A 72 -4.39 -18.79 16.62
C ILE A 72 -5.21 -20.02 16.16
N PRO A 73 -6.53 -20.12 16.44
CA PRO A 73 -7.33 -21.24 15.96
C PRO A 73 -7.55 -21.24 14.43
N ASP A 74 -7.40 -20.11 13.77
CA ASP A 74 -7.63 -19.95 12.34
C ASP A 74 -6.33 -20.03 11.50
N ARG A 75 -5.18 -20.35 12.10
CA ARG A 75 -3.84 -20.34 11.43
C ARG A 75 -3.75 -21.28 10.23
N GLU A 76 -4.54 -22.34 10.18
CA GLU A 76 -4.61 -23.25 9.02
C GLU A 76 -5.10 -22.54 7.75
N ILE A 77 -5.78 -21.39 7.87
CA ILE A 77 -6.19 -20.55 6.74
C ILE A 77 -4.98 -19.93 6.06
N GLY A 78 -3.88 -19.68 6.82
CA GLY A 78 -2.62 -19.13 6.36
C GLY A 78 -2.64 -17.61 6.20
N GLN A 79 -3.55 -17.05 5.43
CA GLN A 79 -3.67 -15.59 5.24
C GLN A 79 -5.13 -15.15 5.22
N ILE A 80 -5.41 -14.07 5.95
CA ILE A 80 -6.71 -13.41 5.99
C ILE A 80 -6.49 -11.91 5.74
N THR A 81 -7.08 -11.39 4.67
CA THR A 81 -6.98 -9.97 4.28
C THR A 81 -8.36 -9.30 4.30
N PRO A 82 -8.45 -7.98 4.15
CA PRO A 82 -9.73 -7.30 3.96
C PRO A 82 -10.52 -7.78 2.74
N GLU A 83 -9.83 -8.24 1.67
CA GLU A 83 -10.42 -8.57 0.36
C GLU A 83 -10.64 -10.07 0.17
N PHE A 84 -9.76 -10.92 0.72
CA PHE A 84 -9.81 -12.37 0.52
C PHE A 84 -9.25 -13.17 1.68
N THR A 85 -9.50 -14.48 1.66
CA THR A 85 -8.87 -15.47 2.57
C THR A 85 -8.33 -16.62 1.72
N ARG A 86 -7.17 -17.18 2.11
CA ARG A 86 -6.60 -18.36 1.41
C ARG A 86 -7.39 -19.64 1.69
N GLY A 87 -7.99 -19.76 2.86
CA GLY A 87 -8.80 -20.89 3.27
C GLY A 87 -10.25 -20.54 3.48
N SER A 88 -11.05 -21.53 3.87
CA SER A 88 -12.48 -21.37 4.12
C SER A 88 -12.73 -20.80 5.52
N ILE A 89 -13.51 -19.72 5.59
CA ILE A 89 -13.92 -19.06 6.84
C ILE A 89 -15.36 -18.58 6.70
N SER A 90 -16.12 -18.54 7.81
CA SER A 90 -17.47 -17.99 7.75
C SER A 90 -17.46 -16.48 7.51
N GLN A 91 -18.48 -15.97 6.83
CA GLN A 91 -18.61 -14.53 6.57
C GLN A 91 -18.65 -13.71 7.86
N ALA A 92 -19.29 -14.23 8.92
CA ALA A 92 -19.31 -13.57 10.22
C ALA A 92 -17.90 -13.43 10.81
N ARG A 93 -17.14 -14.51 10.79
CA ARG A 93 -15.76 -14.53 11.30
C ARG A 93 -14.84 -13.62 10.49
N TRP A 94 -14.97 -13.63 9.16
CA TRP A 94 -14.22 -12.71 8.31
C TRP A 94 -14.55 -11.24 8.58
N ASN A 95 -15.81 -10.91 8.84
CA ASN A 95 -16.21 -9.53 9.20
C ASN A 95 -15.61 -9.09 10.55
N GLU A 96 -15.42 -10.01 11.51
CA GLU A 96 -14.70 -9.73 12.77
C GLU A 96 -13.25 -9.33 12.45
N TYR A 97 -12.52 -10.10 11.62
CA TYR A 97 -11.16 -9.75 11.17
C TYR A 97 -11.11 -8.38 10.52
N ARG A 98 -12.00 -8.11 9.57
CA ARG A 98 -12.06 -6.82 8.86
C ARG A 98 -12.30 -5.63 9.81
N THR A 99 -12.98 -5.85 10.92
CA THR A 99 -13.15 -4.82 11.95
C THR A 99 -11.83 -4.51 12.63
N PHE A 100 -11.06 -5.52 13.03
CA PHE A 100 -9.72 -5.32 13.57
C PHE A 100 -8.76 -4.69 12.58
N PHE A 101 -8.75 -5.13 11.32
CA PHE A 101 -7.88 -4.55 10.29
C PHE A 101 -8.10 -3.05 10.14
N ARG A 102 -9.36 -2.60 10.19
CA ARG A 102 -9.70 -1.17 10.13
C ARG A 102 -9.24 -0.41 11.36
N ILE A 103 -9.44 -0.96 12.56
CA ILE A 103 -9.04 -0.32 13.84
C ILE A 103 -7.52 -0.20 13.92
N LEU A 104 -6.81 -1.26 13.50
CA LEU A 104 -5.35 -1.38 13.62
C LEU A 104 -4.59 -0.83 12.40
N HIS A 105 -5.32 -0.36 11.37
CA HIS A 105 -4.75 0.11 10.09
C HIS A 105 -3.88 -0.96 9.41
N LEU A 106 -4.42 -2.19 9.29
CA LEU A 106 -3.76 -3.29 8.60
C LEU A 106 -4.32 -3.43 7.18
N GLU A 107 -3.61 -2.91 6.19
CA GLU A 107 -4.06 -2.89 4.79
C GLU A 107 -4.06 -4.28 4.14
N SER A 108 -3.05 -5.10 4.46
CA SER A 108 -2.90 -6.45 3.90
C SER A 108 -3.25 -7.57 4.88
N GLY A 109 -3.76 -7.22 6.06
CA GLY A 109 -4.37 -8.14 7.01
C GLY A 109 -3.40 -8.89 7.91
N ILE A 110 -3.61 -10.21 8.07
CA ILE A 110 -2.84 -11.07 8.97
C ILE A 110 -2.45 -12.37 8.27
N SER A 111 -1.25 -12.85 8.54
CA SER A 111 -0.75 -14.10 7.97
C SER A 111 0.13 -14.88 8.96
N GLY A 112 0.32 -16.16 8.67
CA GLY A 112 1.14 -17.07 9.46
C GLY A 112 0.73 -18.51 9.20
N TYR A 113 1.60 -19.44 9.54
CA TYR A 113 1.33 -20.87 9.39
C TYR A 113 1.49 -21.58 10.74
N PRO A 114 0.80 -22.72 10.98
CA PRO A 114 0.87 -23.44 12.25
C PRO A 114 2.29 -23.83 12.66
N GLN A 115 3.13 -24.17 11.67
CA GLN A 115 4.52 -24.55 11.88
C GLN A 115 5.45 -23.37 12.18
N ASN A 116 5.04 -22.15 11.83
CA ASN A 116 5.84 -20.96 12.08
C ASN A 116 5.57 -20.44 13.50
N LYS A 117 6.60 -19.97 14.15
CA LYS A 117 6.50 -19.30 15.45
C LYS A 117 6.17 -17.81 15.35
N GLN A 118 5.86 -17.36 14.15
CA GLN A 118 5.59 -15.98 13.80
C GLN A 118 4.15 -15.80 13.31
N ILE A 119 3.58 -14.63 13.61
CA ILE A 119 2.32 -14.14 13.07
C ILE A 119 2.58 -12.72 12.58
N TRP A 120 2.25 -12.47 11.33
CA TRP A 120 2.49 -11.22 10.63
C TRP A 120 1.21 -10.38 10.54
N PHE A 121 1.33 -9.09 10.78
CA PHE A 121 0.27 -8.10 10.76
C PHE A 121 0.69 -7.01 9.79
N ASP A 122 0.16 -7.08 8.57
CA ASP A 122 0.67 -6.33 7.43
C ASP A 122 -0.01 -4.95 7.36
N ALA A 123 0.70 -3.91 7.82
CA ALA A 123 0.18 -2.55 7.90
C ALA A 123 0.17 -1.85 6.54
N SER A 124 1.17 -2.08 5.70
CA SER A 124 1.24 -1.48 4.37
C SER A 124 2.04 -2.33 3.39
N SER A 125 1.66 -2.25 2.11
CA SER A 125 2.38 -2.87 1.00
C SER A 125 2.48 -1.86 -0.14
N VAL A 126 3.69 -1.65 -0.67
CA VAL A 126 3.98 -0.67 -1.72
C VAL A 126 4.74 -1.36 -2.85
N GLY A 127 4.38 -1.05 -4.09
CA GLY A 127 5.07 -1.54 -5.28
C GLY A 127 4.21 -2.40 -6.19
N ILE A 128 4.81 -2.86 -7.28
CA ILE A 128 4.19 -3.71 -8.30
C ILE A 128 5.07 -4.94 -8.51
N VAL A 129 4.46 -6.12 -8.55
CA VAL A 129 5.16 -7.37 -8.86
C VAL A 129 6.01 -7.22 -10.13
N PRO A 130 7.33 -7.58 -10.14
CA PRO A 130 8.02 -8.38 -9.13
C PRO A 130 8.76 -7.61 -8.04
N SER A 131 8.71 -6.30 -8.00
CA SER A 131 9.40 -5.50 -6.98
C SER A 131 8.40 -4.76 -6.08
N GLY A 132 8.46 -5.04 -4.80
CA GLY A 132 7.60 -4.42 -3.81
C GLY A 132 8.22 -4.47 -2.43
N SER A 133 7.54 -3.82 -1.50
CA SER A 133 7.93 -3.86 -0.09
C SER A 133 6.69 -3.93 0.80
N SER A 134 6.83 -4.53 1.97
CA SER A 134 5.80 -4.62 3.00
C SER A 134 6.36 -4.19 4.33
N LYS A 135 5.53 -3.54 5.14
CA LYS A 135 5.90 -3.07 6.48
C LYS A 135 4.73 -3.29 7.44
N GLY A 136 5.05 -3.68 8.67
CA GLY A 136 4.03 -3.95 9.66
C GLY A 136 4.59 -4.49 10.96
N TYR A 137 3.81 -5.37 11.60
CA TYR A 137 4.17 -5.94 12.89
C TYR A 137 4.32 -7.45 12.78
N VAL A 138 5.19 -8.01 13.59
CA VAL A 138 5.32 -9.45 13.74
C VAL A 138 5.35 -9.82 15.22
N TYR A 139 4.53 -10.78 15.59
CA TYR A 139 4.64 -11.47 16.86
C TYR A 139 5.50 -12.72 16.69
N SER A 140 6.55 -12.87 17.49
CA SER A 140 7.44 -14.04 17.42
C SER A 140 7.76 -14.55 18.82
N THR A 141 7.62 -15.87 19.03
CA THR A 141 8.06 -16.53 20.27
C THR A 141 9.56 -16.82 20.27
N GLU A 142 10.25 -16.58 19.16
CA GLU A 142 11.69 -16.65 19.04
C GLU A 142 12.28 -15.24 18.90
N ALA A 143 13.49 -15.05 19.40
CA ALA A 143 14.22 -13.81 19.20
C ALA A 143 14.55 -13.63 17.71
N LEU A 144 14.25 -12.46 17.17
CA LEU A 144 14.54 -12.10 15.79
C LEU A 144 15.81 -11.22 15.73
N PRO A 145 16.57 -11.27 14.62
CA PRO A 145 17.71 -10.38 14.40
C PRO A 145 17.20 -8.93 14.25
N ILE A 146 17.61 -8.06 15.16
CA ILE A 146 17.13 -6.68 15.18
C ILE A 146 18.16 -5.71 14.60
N VAL A 147 17.67 -4.65 13.95
CA VAL A 147 18.48 -3.50 13.54
C VAL A 147 18.24 -2.30 14.45
N THR A 148 19.14 -1.33 14.39
CA THR A 148 19.02 -0.04 15.07
C THR A 148 18.66 1.06 14.06
N GLY A 149 17.88 2.06 14.50
CA GLY A 149 17.42 3.13 13.63
C GLY A 149 16.14 2.79 12.88
N GLU A 150 15.90 3.50 11.78
CA GLU A 150 14.73 3.29 10.92
C GLU A 150 14.91 2.03 10.07
N LEU A 151 13.82 1.27 9.89
CA LEU A 151 13.86 0.01 9.16
C LEU A 151 14.33 0.21 7.71
N GLU A 152 13.73 1.16 6.98
CA GLU A 152 14.06 1.39 5.56
C GLU A 152 15.52 1.82 5.35
N ALA A 153 16.13 2.47 6.34
CA ALA A 153 17.53 2.89 6.26
C ALA A 153 18.52 1.73 6.37
N ASN A 154 18.07 0.57 6.83
CA ASN A 154 18.87 -0.66 6.98
C ASN A 154 18.69 -1.63 5.80
N ARG A 155 18.03 -1.23 4.73
CA ARG A 155 17.83 -2.05 3.52
C ARG A 155 19.17 -2.44 2.90
N SER A 156 19.34 -3.74 2.63
CA SER A 156 20.48 -4.29 1.88
C SER A 156 20.07 -4.70 0.46
N ASP A 157 21.03 -5.01 -0.41
CA ASP A 157 20.74 -5.42 -1.79
C ASP A 157 20.25 -6.88 -1.89
N ASP A 158 20.29 -7.65 -0.82
CA ASP A 158 20.04 -9.11 -0.84
C ASP A 158 18.59 -9.50 -0.60
N GLY A 159 17.69 -8.53 -0.41
CA GLY A 159 16.24 -8.76 -0.23
C GLY A 159 15.94 -9.64 0.98
N GLU A 160 15.90 -9.08 2.18
CA GLU A 160 15.67 -9.80 3.42
C GLU A 160 14.63 -9.10 4.30
N TYR A 161 14.15 -9.86 5.32
CA TYR A 161 13.38 -9.28 6.41
C TYR A 161 14.32 -8.61 7.40
N ILE A 162 14.01 -7.39 7.79
CA ILE A 162 14.64 -6.70 8.91
C ILE A 162 13.62 -6.39 9.99
N TYR A 163 14.08 -6.38 11.23
CA TYR A 163 13.20 -6.29 12.39
C TYR A 163 13.69 -5.23 13.38
N LYS A 164 12.73 -4.52 14.00
CA LYS A 164 12.97 -3.58 15.09
C LYS A 164 12.11 -3.99 16.28
N HIS A 165 12.71 -4.19 17.43
CA HIS A 165 12.01 -4.63 18.64
C HIS A 165 11.10 -3.51 19.18
N ILE A 166 9.86 -3.85 19.55
CA ILE A 166 8.91 -2.98 20.22
C ILE A 166 8.85 -3.31 21.71
N GLU A 167 8.33 -4.48 22.04
CA GLU A 167 8.22 -5.00 23.41
C GLU A 167 8.06 -6.52 23.40
N GLU A 168 8.51 -7.21 24.44
CA GLU A 168 8.36 -8.66 24.65
C GLU A 168 8.60 -9.48 23.38
N HIS A 169 7.53 -9.97 22.76
CA HIS A 169 7.50 -10.79 21.55
C HIS A 169 7.07 -10.01 20.30
N TRP A 170 6.91 -8.69 20.40
CA TRP A 170 6.46 -7.85 19.32
C TRP A 170 7.59 -7.06 18.68
N TYR A 171 7.58 -7.06 17.35
CA TYR A 171 8.58 -6.39 16.52
C TYR A 171 7.86 -5.65 15.38
N LEU A 172 8.45 -4.58 14.88
CA LEU A 172 8.21 -4.11 13.51
C LEU A 172 9.01 -4.96 12.55
N TYR A 173 8.52 -5.10 11.33
CA TYR A 173 9.26 -5.70 10.24
C TYR A 173 9.19 -4.81 8.99
N TYR A 174 10.18 -4.95 8.14
CA TYR A 174 10.20 -4.44 6.77
C TYR A 174 10.77 -5.53 5.87
N GLU A 175 10.06 -5.77 4.74
CA GLU A 175 10.41 -6.75 3.71
C GLU A 175 10.48 -6.02 2.37
N TRP A 176 11.41 -6.43 1.50
CA TRP A 176 11.48 -5.97 0.11
C TRP A 176 11.94 -7.09 -0.83
N THR A 177 11.55 -6.99 -2.10
CA THR A 177 11.89 -7.95 -3.17
C THR A 177 12.42 -7.22 -4.39
#